data_e06cf321fac919a208917730d2353ee5
#
_entry.id   e06cf321fac919a208917730d2353ee5
#
_cell.length_a   1.000
_cell.length_b   1.000
_cell.length_c   1.000
_cell.angle_alpha   90.00
_cell.angle_beta   90.00
_cell.angle_gamma   90.00
#
_symmetry.space_group_name_H-M   'P 1'
#
loop_
_entity.id
_entity.type
_entity.pdbx_description
1 polymer ?
#
loop_
_entity_poly.entity_id
_entity_poly.type
_entity_poly.pdbx_seq_one_letter_code
_entity_poly.pdbx_strand_id
1 'polypeptide(L)'
;MSTSPILSCIGAGRLGSTLCKLLAQHLSIGQVLNRSQASSDQAAEFIGAGTAINNSDQLQTADIWLLATPDDAIESNFKILQARSMLRSGDIVFHCSGALTAAILRQR
;
A
#
# COMPACT_ATOMS: atom_id res chain seq x y z
N MET A 1 3.74 15.91 19.78
CA MET A 1 4.04 14.50 19.56
C MET A 1 4.11 14.20 18.08
N SER A 2 5.20 13.64 17.65
CA SER A 2 5.32 13.29 16.24
C SER A 2 4.81 11.87 16.02
N THR A 3 4.16 11.67 14.90
CA THR A 3 3.72 10.35 14.49
C THR A 3 4.46 9.97 13.23
N SER A 4 4.80 8.69 13.12
CA SER A 4 5.41 8.20 11.90
C SER A 4 4.40 8.23 10.77
N PRO A 5 4.83 8.52 9.54
CA PRO A 5 3.95 8.40 8.39
C PRO A 5 3.39 6.97 8.30
N ILE A 6 2.19 6.87 7.80
CA ILE A 6 1.50 5.59 7.66
C ILE A 6 1.69 5.09 6.24
N LEU A 7 2.19 3.87 6.11
CA LEU A 7 2.36 3.18 4.83
C LEU A 7 1.35 2.05 4.72
N SER A 8 0.56 2.05 3.66
CA SER A 8 -0.32 0.93 3.35
C SER A 8 0.11 0.29 2.04
N CYS A 9 -0.06 -1.02 1.94
CA CYS A 9 0.40 -1.79 0.80
C CYS A 9 -0.74 -2.53 0.13
N ILE A 10 -0.82 -2.42 -1.18
CA ILE A 10 -1.77 -3.17 -1.99
C ILE A 10 -0.99 -4.16 -2.84
N GLY A 11 -1.35 -5.43 -2.73
CA GLY A 11 -0.66 -6.48 -3.46
C GLY A 11 0.65 -6.89 -2.79
N ALA A 12 0.62 -7.09 -1.49
CA ALA A 12 1.83 -7.40 -0.72
C ALA A 12 2.31 -8.82 -0.97
N GLY A 13 2.89 -9.04 -2.14
CA GLY A 13 3.60 -10.27 -2.45
C GLY A 13 4.97 -10.26 -1.79
N ARG A 14 5.87 -11.08 -2.32
CA ARG A 14 7.18 -11.25 -1.71
C ARG A 14 7.96 -9.92 -1.62
N LEU A 15 8.02 -9.18 -2.73
CA LEU A 15 8.75 -7.93 -2.76
C LEU A 15 8.08 -6.88 -1.88
N GLY A 16 6.77 -6.73 -2.01
CA GLY A 16 6.04 -5.74 -1.22
C GLY A 16 6.14 -6.00 0.27
N SER A 17 6.01 -7.26 0.67
CA SER A 17 6.14 -7.63 2.09
C SER A 17 7.54 -7.35 2.62
N THR A 18 8.56 -7.65 1.82
CA THR A 18 9.94 -7.40 2.21
C THR A 18 10.20 -5.91 2.40
N LEU A 19 9.73 -5.09 1.47
CA LEU A 19 9.88 -3.64 1.57
C LEU A 19 9.16 -3.11 2.80
N CYS A 20 7.93 -3.56 3.04
CA CYS A 20 7.19 -3.14 4.21
C CYS A 20 7.91 -3.52 5.51
N LYS A 21 8.49 -4.72 5.55
CA LYS A 21 9.21 -5.15 6.73
C LYS A 21 10.41 -4.25 7.01
N LEU A 22 11.16 -3.91 5.97
CA LEU A 22 12.29 -3.00 6.12
C LEU A 22 11.84 -1.60 6.54
N LEU A 23 10.78 -1.11 5.92
CA LEU A 23 10.30 0.25 6.21
C LEU A 23 9.57 0.35 7.55
N ALA A 24 9.11 -0.78 8.09
CA ALA A 24 8.42 -0.77 9.39
C ALA A 24 9.30 -0.27 10.53
N GLN A 25 10.60 -0.22 10.33
CA GLN A 25 11.52 0.33 11.31
C GLN A 25 11.46 1.85 11.37
N HIS A 26 10.92 2.47 10.32
CA HIS A 26 10.90 3.94 10.18
C HIS A 26 9.50 4.50 10.00
N LEU A 27 8.56 3.66 9.58
CA LEU A 27 7.20 4.06 9.25
C LEU A 27 6.22 3.18 10.00
N SER A 28 5.01 3.69 10.20
CA SER A 28 3.93 2.87 10.70
C SER A 28 3.28 2.13 9.54
N ILE A 29 3.06 0.84 9.69
CA ILE A 29 2.37 0.06 8.66
C ILE A 29 0.88 0.11 8.95
N GLY A 30 0.10 0.62 8.00
CA GLY A 30 -1.34 0.73 8.16
C GLY A 30 -2.05 -0.54 7.76
N GLN A 31 -2.39 -0.66 6.48
CA GLN A 31 -3.14 -1.80 6.00
C GLN A 31 -2.38 -2.55 4.93
N VAL A 32 -2.65 -3.85 4.86
CA VAL A 32 -2.04 -4.74 3.87
C VAL A 32 -3.19 -5.45 3.17
N LEU A 33 -3.34 -5.17 1.87
CA LEU A 33 -4.44 -5.71 1.07
C LEU A 33 -3.89 -6.67 0.03
N ASN A 34 -4.34 -7.91 0.09
CA ASN A 34 -4.07 -8.92 -0.91
C ASN A 34 -5.39 -9.49 -1.44
N ARG A 35 -5.28 -10.47 -2.33
CA ARG A 35 -6.46 -11.06 -2.95
C ARG A 35 -7.32 -11.84 -1.98
N SER A 36 -6.72 -12.42 -0.95
CA SER A 36 -7.44 -13.21 0.04
C SER A 36 -7.03 -12.80 1.43
N GLN A 37 -7.91 -13.05 2.39
CA GLN A 37 -7.60 -12.77 3.78
C GLN A 37 -6.38 -13.58 4.22
N ALA A 38 -6.26 -14.83 3.79
CA ALA A 38 -5.13 -15.67 4.17
C ALA A 38 -3.81 -15.07 3.71
N SER A 39 -3.72 -14.60 2.47
CA SER A 39 -2.48 -14.02 1.99
C SER A 39 -2.20 -12.65 2.60
N SER A 40 -3.24 -11.88 2.93
CA SER A 40 -3.06 -10.63 3.67
C SER A 40 -2.55 -10.90 5.07
N ASP A 41 -3.10 -11.91 5.74
CA ASP A 41 -2.65 -12.30 7.08
C ASP A 41 -1.19 -12.74 7.07
N GLN A 42 -0.81 -13.55 6.08
CA GLN A 42 0.57 -14.01 5.97
C GLN A 42 1.53 -12.84 5.74
N ALA A 43 1.14 -11.89 4.91
CA ALA A 43 1.97 -10.72 4.65
C ALA A 43 2.13 -9.88 5.91
N ALA A 44 1.05 -9.60 6.61
CA ALA A 44 1.10 -8.80 7.84
C ALA A 44 1.94 -9.49 8.91
N GLU A 45 1.83 -10.82 9.02
CA GLU A 45 2.62 -11.57 9.97
C GLU A 45 4.11 -11.50 9.62
N PHE A 46 4.46 -11.66 8.35
CA PHE A 46 5.84 -11.56 7.91
C PHE A 46 6.41 -10.17 8.18
N ILE A 47 5.64 -9.13 7.90
CA ILE A 47 6.05 -7.75 8.14
C ILE A 47 6.20 -7.49 9.64
N GLY A 48 5.37 -8.11 10.44
CA GLY A 48 5.36 -7.91 11.88
C GLY A 48 4.56 -6.70 12.32
N ALA A 49 3.78 -6.12 11.43
CA ALA A 49 2.97 -4.94 11.72
C ALA A 49 1.89 -4.80 10.66
N GLY A 50 0.90 -3.97 10.93
CA GLY A 50 -0.15 -3.66 9.98
C GLY A 50 -1.39 -4.50 10.19
N THR A 51 -2.46 -4.09 9.53
CA THR A 51 -3.76 -4.76 9.58
C THR A 51 -4.04 -5.42 8.25
N ALA A 52 -4.24 -6.73 8.27
CA ALA A 52 -4.55 -7.49 7.07
C ALA A 52 -6.02 -7.29 6.69
N ILE A 53 -6.26 -6.90 5.45
CA ILE A 53 -7.60 -6.74 4.91
C ILE A 53 -7.70 -7.47 3.58
N ASN A 54 -8.90 -7.80 3.17
CA ASN A 54 -9.11 -8.53 1.91
C ASN A 54 -10.06 -7.82 0.95
N ASN A 55 -10.47 -6.61 1.29
CA ASN A 55 -11.46 -5.90 0.51
C ASN A 55 -11.14 -4.41 0.51
N SER A 56 -11.25 -3.79 -0.66
CA SER A 56 -10.97 -2.35 -0.78
C SER A 56 -11.94 -1.50 0.04
N ASP A 57 -13.11 -2.03 0.40
CA ASP A 57 -14.05 -1.32 1.26
C ASP A 57 -13.49 -1.07 2.65
N GLN A 58 -12.51 -1.84 3.07
CA GLN A 58 -11.88 -1.73 4.38
C GLN A 58 -10.71 -0.74 4.39
N LEU A 59 -10.33 -0.20 3.25
CA LEU A 59 -9.20 0.71 3.17
C LEU A 59 -9.44 1.99 3.96
N GLN A 60 -8.37 2.47 4.59
CA GLN A 60 -8.32 3.74 5.29
C GLN A 60 -7.24 4.60 4.68
N THR A 61 -7.27 5.89 4.94
CA THR A 61 -6.25 6.79 4.39
C THR A 61 -4.87 6.45 4.95
N ALA A 62 -3.86 6.74 4.14
CA ALA A 62 -2.47 6.53 4.50
C ALA A 62 -1.65 7.66 3.88
N ASP A 63 -0.45 7.87 4.41
CA ASP A 63 0.45 8.90 3.87
C ASP A 63 1.20 8.38 2.66
N ILE A 64 1.50 7.09 2.64
CA ILE A 64 2.25 6.45 1.57
C ILE A 64 1.51 5.19 1.14
N TRP A 65 1.34 5.03 -0.15
CA TRP A 65 0.72 3.84 -0.74
C TRP A 65 1.76 3.09 -1.54
N LEU A 66 2.00 1.84 -1.18
CA LEU A 66 2.90 0.97 -1.91
C LEU A 66 2.07 0.01 -2.76
N LEU A 67 2.15 0.17 -4.07
CA LEU A 67 1.44 -0.70 -5.00
C LEU A 67 2.43 -1.75 -5.49
N ALA A 68 2.30 -2.95 -4.97
CA ALA A 68 3.23 -4.04 -5.26
C ALA A 68 2.63 -5.09 -6.19
N THR A 69 1.59 -4.71 -6.90
CA THR A 69 0.93 -5.58 -7.87
C THR A 69 1.70 -5.56 -9.19
N PRO A 70 1.43 -6.52 -10.09
CA PRO A 70 2.02 -6.48 -11.44
C PRO A 70 1.68 -5.19 -12.18
N ASP A 71 2.51 -4.83 -13.15
CA ASP A 71 2.36 -3.57 -13.89
C ASP A 71 0.98 -3.38 -14.50
N ASP A 72 0.36 -4.44 -14.96
CA ASP A 72 -0.95 -4.36 -15.58
C ASP A 72 -2.08 -4.06 -14.59
N ALA A 73 -1.82 -4.21 -13.31
CA ALA A 73 -2.82 -3.94 -12.27
C ALA A 73 -2.62 -2.60 -11.57
N ILE A 74 -1.54 -1.88 -11.86
CA ILE A 74 -1.24 -0.66 -11.11
C ILE A 74 -2.29 0.42 -11.32
N GLU A 75 -2.73 0.59 -12.55
CA GLU A 75 -3.72 1.62 -12.85
C GLU A 75 -5.07 1.30 -12.24
N SER A 76 -5.45 0.03 -12.23
CA SER A 76 -6.68 -0.40 -11.57
C SER A 76 -6.65 -0.09 -10.08
N ASN A 77 -5.53 -0.38 -9.44
CA ASN A 77 -5.38 -0.11 -8.00
C ASN A 77 -5.41 1.39 -7.72
N PHE A 78 -4.77 2.18 -8.57
CA PHE A 78 -4.80 3.62 -8.41
C PHE A 78 -6.22 4.17 -8.54
N LYS A 79 -6.98 3.65 -9.49
CA LYS A 79 -8.37 4.06 -9.68
C LYS A 79 -9.23 3.71 -8.47
N ILE A 80 -8.97 2.58 -7.84
CA ILE A 80 -9.69 2.21 -6.62
C ILE A 80 -9.45 3.26 -5.53
N LEU A 81 -8.21 3.68 -5.35
CA LEU A 81 -7.86 4.69 -4.36
C LEU A 81 -8.55 6.03 -4.67
N GLN A 82 -8.59 6.41 -5.95
CA GLN A 82 -9.27 7.63 -6.35
C GLN A 82 -10.78 7.55 -6.10
N ALA A 83 -11.38 6.45 -6.50
CA ALA A 83 -12.83 6.28 -6.40
C ALA A 83 -13.31 6.30 -4.95
N ARG A 84 -12.46 5.86 -4.02
CA ARG A 84 -12.81 5.83 -2.61
C ARG A 84 -12.29 7.05 -1.86
N SER A 85 -11.76 8.03 -2.57
CA SER A 85 -11.22 9.27 -1.98
C SER A 85 -10.14 8.99 -0.95
N MET A 86 -9.34 7.95 -1.19
CA MET A 86 -8.26 7.57 -0.28
C MET A 86 -7.01 8.41 -0.48
N LEU A 87 -6.87 9.04 -1.65
CA LEU A 87 -5.68 9.85 -1.95
C LEU A 87 -5.93 11.29 -1.55
N ARG A 88 -5.01 11.82 -0.76
CA ARG A 88 -5.05 13.22 -0.30
C ARG A 88 -3.88 13.98 -0.89
N SER A 89 -4.00 15.30 -0.89
CA SER A 89 -2.89 16.15 -1.31
C SER A 89 -1.67 15.87 -0.43
N GLY A 90 -0.54 15.61 -1.06
CA GLY A 90 0.69 15.30 -0.36
C GLY A 90 0.96 13.82 -0.14
N ASP A 91 -0.02 12.97 -0.38
CA ASP A 91 0.20 11.52 -0.27
C ASP A 91 1.13 11.07 -1.39
N ILE A 92 1.90 10.02 -1.08
CA ILE A 92 2.89 9.46 -2.01
C ILE A 92 2.41 8.08 -2.44
N VAL A 93 2.50 7.80 -3.74
CA VAL A 93 2.17 6.50 -4.29
C VAL A 93 3.40 5.93 -4.99
N PHE A 94 3.86 4.78 -4.53
CA PHE A 94 4.99 4.07 -5.12
C PHE A 94 4.54 2.80 -5.80
N HIS A 95 5.28 2.42 -6.83
CA HIS A 95 5.10 1.13 -7.47
C HIS A 95 6.40 0.35 -7.40
N CYS A 96 6.33 -0.93 -7.01
CA CYS A 96 7.52 -1.74 -6.78
C CYS A 96 8.37 -1.98 -8.03
N SER A 97 7.78 -1.95 -9.21
CA SER A 97 8.56 -2.12 -10.42
C SER A 97 9.40 -0.88 -10.75
N GLY A 98 9.17 0.21 -10.05
CA GLY A 98 10.01 1.40 -10.15
C GLY A 98 9.82 2.22 -11.42
N ALA A 99 8.92 1.81 -12.30
CA ALA A 99 8.76 2.50 -13.57
C ALA A 99 7.93 3.76 -13.46
N LEU A 100 6.99 3.80 -12.52
CA LEU A 100 6.09 4.92 -12.36
C LEU A 100 6.37 5.65 -11.07
N THR A 101 6.22 6.96 -11.10
CA THR A 101 6.37 7.78 -9.91
C THR A 101 5.01 8.23 -9.40
N ALA A 102 4.97 8.66 -8.15
CA ALA A 102 3.76 9.22 -7.59
C ALA A 102 3.27 10.43 -8.39
N ALA A 103 4.19 11.23 -8.92
CA ALA A 103 3.82 12.39 -9.72
C ALA A 103 3.03 12.01 -10.97
N ILE A 104 3.46 10.95 -11.64
CA ILE A 104 2.76 10.48 -12.83
C ILE A 104 1.34 10.02 -12.46
N LEU A 105 1.23 9.26 -11.39
CA LEU A 105 -0.06 8.76 -10.96
C LEU A 105 -0.99 9.88 -10.52
N ARG A 106 -0.46 10.92 -9.90
CA ARG A 106 -1.28 12.03 -9.40
C ARG A 106 -1.83 12.92 -10.49
N GLN A 107 -1.31 12.82 -11.69
CA GLN A 107 -1.79 13.62 -12.82
C GLN A 107 -3.10 13.09 -13.39
N ARG A 108 -3.58 11.98 -12.95
CA ARG A 108 -4.81 11.37 -13.43
C ARG A 108 -6.04 12.15 -13.00
#